data_e032610dce596962802948cf1178cf76
#
_entry.id   e032610dce596962802948cf1178cf76
#
_cell.length_a   1.000
_cell.length_b   1.000
_cell.length_c   1.000
_cell.angle_alpha   90.00
_cell.angle_beta   90.00
_cell.angle_gamma   90.00
#
_symmetry.space_group_name_H-M   'P 1'
#
loop_
_entity.id
_entity.type
_entity.pdbx_description
1 polymer ?
#
loop_
_entity_poly.entity_id
_entity_poly.type
_entity_poly.pdbx_seq_one_letter_code
_entity_poly.pdbx_strand_id
1 'polypeptide(L)'
;MSSKTDIAELIKKIHQSPLKLVIVSSGGGTNAIASLLKVPGASQTVLESYIPYARESLAHYLLKEPDQYCSLDTTLSMAAKAYSAAKKIDTETNIDKLVGIGITASFATTYEKKGEHRFYIALQTRDYSRSIECVILKGKRSREEEEQLVTEYLVNLLAEIIQLPFAYPDHEEKPVFKKVVADESWINLVNGDLDFVSSTKRVPELIFPGAFNPLHSGHIAMKDLAEKKTGMEVSFEICIQNADKPPLSYHEIKRTIDQFSNGENWVMTKAGMFFDKSSMFPNSVFIIGADTLVRILDEKFYKNRKDMLDKLDLFNSHNINFLVFGRKVGSKFISLKNVSLPEHIEKRFTGFDEEIFRDDISSTILRLESQ
;
A
#
# COMPACT_ATOMS: atom_id res chain seq x y z
N MET A 1 35.99 15.48 17.14
CA MET A 1 35.93 14.01 17.12
C MET A 1 34.51 13.63 17.54
N SER A 2 33.65 13.34 16.58
CA SER A 2 32.30 12.80 16.88
C SER A 2 32.49 11.41 17.48
N SER A 3 32.09 11.20 18.74
CA SER A 3 32.09 9.86 19.34
C SER A 3 31.19 8.97 18.50
N LYS A 4 31.75 7.94 17.87
CA LYS A 4 30.93 6.89 17.22
C LYS A 4 29.94 6.42 18.26
N THR A 5 28.66 6.66 18.04
CA THR A 5 27.58 6.19 18.93
C THR A 5 27.68 4.67 18.98
N ASP A 6 27.82 4.11 20.17
CA ASP A 6 27.86 2.66 20.34
C ASP A 6 26.45 2.11 20.00
N ILE A 7 26.33 1.41 18.87
CA ILE A 7 25.09 0.85 18.37
C ILE A 7 24.46 -0.14 19.38
N ALA A 8 25.27 -0.92 20.09
CA ALA A 8 24.79 -1.87 21.09
C ALA A 8 24.15 -1.15 22.30
N GLU A 9 24.81 -0.07 22.77
CA GLU A 9 24.25 0.73 23.87
C GLU A 9 22.96 1.46 23.44
N LEU A 10 22.90 1.91 22.19
CA LEU A 10 21.69 2.53 21.63
C LEU A 10 20.52 1.53 21.54
N ILE A 11 20.81 0.30 21.07
CA ILE A 11 19.82 -0.79 21.03
C ILE A 11 19.33 -1.12 22.44
N LYS A 12 20.21 -1.19 23.43
CA LYS A 12 19.82 -1.43 24.82
C LYS A 12 18.83 -0.37 25.33
N LYS A 13 19.05 0.91 25.03
CA LYS A 13 18.12 1.98 25.38
C LYS A 13 16.80 1.86 24.63
N ILE A 14 16.82 1.44 23.35
CA ILE A 14 15.62 1.16 22.58
C ILE A 14 14.81 0.03 23.25
N HIS A 15 15.45 -1.04 23.72
CA HIS A 15 14.77 -2.13 24.44
C HIS A 15 14.21 -1.73 25.80
N GLN A 16 14.71 -0.67 26.42
CA GLN A 16 14.19 -0.10 27.65
C GLN A 16 13.00 0.85 27.41
N SER A 17 12.71 1.20 26.16
CA SER A 17 11.58 2.06 25.80
C SER A 17 10.30 1.25 25.66
N PRO A 18 9.12 1.91 25.65
CA PRO A 18 7.85 1.23 25.42
C PRO A 18 7.61 0.85 23.95
N LEU A 19 8.60 1.03 23.07
CA LEU A 19 8.46 0.77 21.64
C LEU A 19 8.25 -0.72 21.36
N LYS A 20 7.30 -1.04 20.49
CA LYS A 20 7.03 -2.39 19.98
C LYS A 20 7.08 -2.37 18.45
N LEU A 21 7.76 -3.31 17.86
CA LEU A 21 7.93 -3.32 16.42
C LEU A 21 7.80 -4.71 15.78
N VAL A 22 7.30 -4.71 14.54
CA VAL A 22 7.43 -5.80 13.59
C VAL A 22 8.36 -5.34 12.48
N ILE A 23 9.37 -6.16 12.15
CA ILE A 23 10.39 -5.83 11.16
C ILE A 23 10.44 -6.86 10.04
N VAL A 24 10.51 -6.40 8.80
CA VAL A 24 10.56 -7.22 7.60
C VAL A 24 11.74 -6.79 6.73
N SER A 25 12.61 -7.72 6.35
CA SER A 25 13.78 -7.43 5.52
C SER A 25 13.87 -8.37 4.33
N SER A 26 14.19 -7.84 3.15
CA SER A 26 14.39 -8.63 1.91
C SER A 26 15.62 -8.18 1.15
N GLY A 27 16.42 -9.11 0.63
CA GLY A 27 17.64 -8.87 -0.13
C GLY A 27 18.88 -8.56 0.71
N GLY A 28 18.79 -7.59 1.63
CA GLY A 28 19.81 -7.22 2.63
C GLY A 28 19.18 -6.48 3.79
N GLY A 29 19.97 -6.10 4.80
CA GLY A 29 19.48 -5.48 6.04
C GLY A 29 19.13 -6.49 7.15
N THR A 30 19.45 -7.76 6.96
CA THR A 30 19.19 -8.81 7.97
C THR A 30 20.08 -8.65 9.20
N ASN A 31 21.25 -8.03 9.06
CA ASN A 31 22.12 -7.71 10.20
C ASN A 31 21.44 -6.75 11.19
N ALA A 32 20.55 -5.89 10.73
CA ALA A 32 19.76 -5.01 11.60
C ALA A 32 18.83 -5.82 12.53
N ILE A 33 18.16 -6.85 12.01
CA ILE A 33 17.33 -7.78 12.80
C ILE A 33 18.20 -8.53 13.79
N ALA A 34 19.33 -9.10 13.31
CA ALA A 34 20.26 -9.85 14.16
C ALA A 34 20.84 -8.97 15.28
N SER A 35 21.16 -7.70 14.99
CA SER A 35 21.71 -6.75 15.98
C SER A 35 20.70 -6.42 17.06
N LEU A 36 19.43 -6.20 16.71
CA LEU A 36 18.36 -5.99 17.69
C LEU A 36 18.19 -7.22 18.60
N LEU A 37 18.18 -8.43 18.00
CA LEU A 37 17.94 -9.67 18.76
C LEU A 37 19.13 -10.11 19.61
N LYS A 38 20.36 -9.72 19.28
CA LYS A 38 21.58 -10.05 20.05
C LYS A 38 21.68 -9.30 21.37
N VAL A 39 21.11 -8.10 21.47
CA VAL A 39 21.16 -7.30 22.69
C VAL A 39 20.08 -7.77 23.67
N PRO A 40 20.40 -8.06 24.95
CA PRO A 40 19.40 -8.44 25.95
C PRO A 40 18.27 -7.43 26.08
N GLY A 41 17.02 -7.90 26.18
CA GLY A 41 15.83 -7.07 26.24
C GLY A 41 15.02 -7.07 24.93
N ALA A 42 15.46 -7.75 23.88
CA ALA A 42 14.80 -7.78 22.57
C ALA A 42 13.31 -8.14 22.64
N SER A 43 12.92 -9.08 23.52
CA SER A 43 11.51 -9.49 23.72
C SER A 43 10.59 -8.36 24.21
N GLN A 44 11.16 -7.29 24.76
CA GLN A 44 10.40 -6.12 25.17
C GLN A 44 10.06 -5.19 23.99
N THR A 45 10.76 -5.34 22.86
CA THR A 45 10.65 -4.42 21.71
C THR A 45 10.21 -5.14 20.45
N VAL A 46 10.82 -6.29 20.12
CA VAL A 46 10.57 -7.01 18.87
C VAL A 46 9.42 -7.98 19.06
N LEU A 47 8.29 -7.71 18.40
CA LEU A 47 7.11 -8.59 18.40
C LEU A 47 7.31 -9.73 17.40
N GLU A 48 7.79 -9.42 16.21
CA GLU A 48 7.94 -10.38 15.13
C GLU A 48 8.95 -9.89 14.08
N SER A 49 9.61 -10.83 13.40
CA SER A 49 10.54 -10.53 12.31
C SER A 49 10.34 -11.49 11.15
N TYR A 50 10.33 -10.94 9.93
CA TYR A 50 10.20 -11.72 8.68
C TYR A 50 11.37 -11.47 7.75
N ILE A 51 11.82 -12.53 7.06
CA ILE A 51 12.88 -12.44 6.04
C ILE A 51 12.37 -13.15 4.76
N PRO A 52 11.43 -12.55 4.02
CA PRO A 52 10.96 -13.11 2.75
C PRO A 52 12.03 -12.89 1.67
N TYR A 53 12.99 -13.80 1.58
CA TYR A 53 14.20 -13.63 0.78
C TYR A 53 14.00 -14.01 -0.69
N ALA A 54 13.29 -15.11 -0.99
CA ALA A 54 12.93 -15.47 -2.36
C ALA A 54 11.86 -14.54 -2.91
N ARG A 55 11.83 -14.37 -4.24
CA ARG A 55 10.83 -13.53 -4.92
C ARG A 55 9.40 -13.97 -4.57
N GLU A 56 9.14 -15.26 -4.68
CA GLU A 56 7.85 -15.87 -4.37
C GLU A 56 7.45 -15.66 -2.90
N SER A 57 8.43 -15.73 -1.99
CA SER A 57 8.22 -15.47 -0.56
C SER A 57 7.82 -14.03 -0.29
N LEU A 58 8.48 -13.07 -0.96
CA LEU A 58 8.11 -11.65 -0.82
C LEU A 58 6.76 -11.36 -1.47
N ALA A 59 6.48 -11.93 -2.66
CA ALA A 59 5.18 -11.80 -3.30
C ALA A 59 4.05 -12.40 -2.42
N HIS A 60 4.30 -13.57 -1.80
CA HIS A 60 3.37 -14.16 -0.85
C HIS A 60 3.18 -13.27 0.40
N TYR A 61 4.28 -12.76 0.97
CA TYR A 61 4.19 -11.81 2.08
C TYR A 61 3.35 -10.58 1.72
N LEU A 62 3.56 -10.00 0.53
CA LEU A 62 2.83 -8.80 0.08
C LEU A 62 1.44 -9.10 -0.51
N LEU A 63 1.06 -10.36 -0.67
CA LEU A 63 -0.17 -10.79 -1.36
C LEU A 63 -0.27 -10.27 -2.81
N LYS A 64 0.83 -9.86 -3.38
CA LYS A 64 0.97 -9.39 -4.77
C LYS A 64 2.43 -9.48 -5.22
N GLU A 65 2.65 -9.63 -6.51
CA GLU A 65 3.97 -9.46 -7.09
C GLU A 65 4.31 -7.96 -7.15
N PRO A 66 5.45 -7.52 -6.56
CA PRO A 66 5.86 -6.13 -6.64
C PRO A 66 6.45 -5.81 -8.03
N ASP A 67 6.25 -4.59 -8.54
CA ASP A 67 6.84 -4.16 -9.81
C ASP A 67 8.40 -4.21 -9.75
N GLN A 68 8.97 -3.89 -8.59
CA GLN A 68 10.40 -4.03 -8.28
C GLN A 68 10.59 -4.54 -6.85
N TYR A 69 11.42 -5.57 -6.67
CA TYR A 69 11.65 -6.21 -5.36
C TYR A 69 12.46 -5.34 -4.39
N CYS A 70 13.41 -4.56 -4.91
CA CYS A 70 14.19 -3.59 -4.13
C CYS A 70 13.82 -2.18 -4.59
N SER A 71 12.81 -1.61 -3.95
CA SER A 71 12.27 -0.28 -4.27
C SER A 71 11.63 0.37 -3.05
N LEU A 72 11.45 1.68 -3.10
CA LEU A 72 10.76 2.42 -2.06
C LEU A 72 9.31 1.94 -1.88
N ASP A 73 8.57 1.72 -2.96
CA ASP A 73 7.16 1.28 -2.92
C ASP A 73 7.00 -0.10 -2.26
N THR A 74 7.90 -1.04 -2.58
CA THR A 74 7.93 -2.35 -1.94
C THR A 74 8.22 -2.23 -0.45
N THR A 75 9.19 -1.39 -0.09
CA THR A 75 9.60 -1.17 1.30
C THR A 75 8.49 -0.49 2.13
N LEU A 76 7.79 0.49 1.56
CA LEU A 76 6.63 1.13 2.18
C LEU A 76 5.48 0.14 2.40
N SER A 77 5.17 -0.70 1.39
CA SER A 77 4.16 -1.76 1.53
C SER A 77 4.52 -2.77 2.61
N MET A 78 5.81 -3.14 2.73
CA MET A 78 6.31 -4.02 3.81
C MET A 78 6.11 -3.36 5.18
N ALA A 79 6.46 -2.09 5.34
CA ALA A 79 6.32 -1.35 6.60
C ALA A 79 4.85 -1.20 7.03
N ALA A 80 3.95 -0.86 6.09
CA ALA A 80 2.53 -0.72 6.37
C ALA A 80 1.90 -2.07 6.78
N LYS A 81 2.29 -3.18 6.12
CA LYS A 81 1.84 -4.52 6.50
C LYS A 81 2.40 -4.94 7.85
N ALA A 82 3.67 -4.66 8.14
CA ALA A 82 4.30 -4.91 9.43
C ALA A 82 3.61 -4.14 10.55
N TYR A 83 3.24 -2.88 10.34
CA TYR A 83 2.46 -2.09 11.30
C TYR A 83 1.06 -2.70 11.54
N SER A 84 0.39 -3.14 10.49
CA SER A 84 -0.88 -3.85 10.63
C SER A 84 -0.74 -5.16 11.43
N ALA A 85 0.37 -5.87 11.28
CA ALA A 85 0.68 -7.07 12.08
C ALA A 85 0.95 -6.69 13.55
N ALA A 86 1.73 -5.65 13.82
CA ALA A 86 1.99 -5.18 15.18
C ALA A 86 0.71 -4.88 15.95
N LYS A 87 -0.25 -4.18 15.30
CA LYS A 87 -1.58 -3.90 15.90
C LYS A 87 -2.41 -5.14 16.23
N LYS A 88 -2.19 -6.25 15.51
CA LYS A 88 -2.90 -7.52 15.75
C LYS A 88 -2.24 -8.37 16.83
N ILE A 89 -0.90 -8.32 16.90
CA ILE A 89 -0.11 -9.11 17.86
C ILE A 89 -0.19 -8.50 19.26
N ASP A 90 -0.07 -7.19 19.35
CA ASP A 90 -0.06 -6.47 20.61
C ASP A 90 -1.24 -5.49 20.66
N THR A 91 -2.29 -5.88 21.35
CA THR A 91 -3.53 -5.10 21.55
C THR A 91 -3.54 -4.34 22.87
N GLU A 92 -2.54 -4.55 23.75
CA GLU A 92 -2.45 -3.95 25.07
C GLU A 92 -1.59 -2.69 25.09
N THR A 93 -0.52 -2.68 24.28
CA THR A 93 0.38 -1.52 24.18
C THR A 93 -0.35 -0.36 23.50
N ASN A 94 -0.10 0.85 24.00
CA ASN A 94 -0.59 2.07 23.35
C ASN A 94 -0.15 2.08 21.86
N ILE A 95 -1.12 2.25 20.97
CA ILE A 95 -0.94 2.24 19.51
C ILE A 95 0.13 3.22 19.02
N ASP A 96 0.38 4.32 19.76
CA ASP A 96 1.43 5.29 19.46
C ASP A 96 2.85 4.71 19.61
N LYS A 97 2.98 3.56 20.26
CA LYS A 97 4.27 2.87 20.46
C LYS A 97 4.49 1.71 19.49
N LEU A 98 3.50 1.43 18.64
CA LEU A 98 3.61 0.38 17.64
C LEU A 98 4.27 0.90 16.38
N VAL A 99 5.21 0.13 15.83
CA VAL A 99 5.95 0.46 14.60
C VAL A 99 6.04 -0.74 13.69
N GLY A 100 5.75 -0.53 12.42
CA GLY A 100 6.06 -1.48 11.35
C GLY A 100 7.27 -1.01 10.55
N ILE A 101 8.23 -1.89 10.29
CA ILE A 101 9.47 -1.59 9.58
C ILE A 101 9.60 -2.50 8.35
N GLY A 102 9.91 -1.89 7.21
CA GLY A 102 10.31 -2.57 5.99
C GLY A 102 11.74 -2.19 5.61
N ILE A 103 12.51 -3.16 5.14
CA ILE A 103 13.86 -2.96 4.59
C ILE A 103 13.95 -3.73 3.27
N THR A 104 14.39 -3.06 2.21
CA THR A 104 14.83 -3.76 1.00
C THR A 104 16.20 -3.25 0.62
N ALA A 105 17.09 -4.18 0.23
CA ALA A 105 18.44 -3.81 -0.16
C ALA A 105 18.99 -4.70 -1.28
N SER A 106 19.89 -4.11 -2.05
CA SER A 106 20.62 -4.74 -3.15
C SER A 106 22.11 -4.43 -2.98
N PHE A 107 22.85 -5.37 -2.40
CA PHE A 107 24.23 -5.22 -1.98
C PHE A 107 25.24 -5.92 -2.88
N ALA A 108 26.52 -5.81 -2.53
CA ALA A 108 27.64 -6.53 -3.14
C ALA A 108 27.35 -8.03 -3.23
N THR A 109 27.73 -8.63 -4.36
CA THR A 109 27.59 -10.06 -4.66
C THR A 109 28.94 -10.65 -5.05
N THR A 110 29.02 -11.97 -5.16
CA THR A 110 30.24 -12.67 -5.63
C THR A 110 30.54 -12.42 -7.10
N TYR A 111 29.61 -11.84 -7.85
CA TYR A 111 29.76 -11.45 -9.26
C TYR A 111 29.47 -9.96 -9.41
N GLU A 112 30.02 -9.37 -10.47
CA GLU A 112 29.78 -7.95 -10.77
C GLU A 112 28.33 -7.72 -11.22
N LYS A 113 27.62 -6.92 -10.44
CA LYS A 113 26.22 -6.55 -10.70
C LYS A 113 26.14 -5.38 -11.66
N LYS A 114 25.27 -5.45 -12.66
CA LYS A 114 24.98 -4.31 -13.55
C LYS A 114 24.21 -3.20 -12.80
N GLY A 115 23.23 -3.57 -11.96
CA GLY A 115 22.42 -2.64 -11.17
C GLY A 115 23.20 -1.99 -10.03
N GLU A 116 22.74 -0.84 -9.54
CA GLU A 116 23.34 -0.13 -8.41
C GLU A 116 23.18 -0.88 -7.10
N HIS A 117 24.13 -0.63 -6.17
CA HIS A 117 23.91 -0.99 -4.78
C HIS A 117 23.02 0.07 -4.14
N ARG A 118 22.01 -0.35 -3.40
CA ARG A 118 21.06 0.57 -2.76
C ARG A 118 20.34 -0.10 -1.62
N PHE A 119 19.80 0.73 -0.73
CA PHE A 119 18.85 0.28 0.27
C PHE A 119 17.70 1.27 0.44
N TYR A 120 16.59 0.73 0.91
CA TYR A 120 15.43 1.48 1.36
C TYR A 120 15.06 1.00 2.76
N ILE A 121 14.80 1.93 3.66
CA ILE A 121 14.19 1.67 4.96
C ILE A 121 12.90 2.46 4.99
N ALA A 122 11.80 1.83 5.36
CA ALA A 122 10.55 2.50 5.61
C ALA A 122 10.01 2.11 6.99
N LEU A 123 9.34 3.06 7.60
CA LEU A 123 8.64 2.81 8.84
C LEU A 123 7.22 3.39 8.75
N GLN A 124 6.28 2.71 9.38
CA GLN A 124 4.90 3.10 9.55
C GLN A 124 4.58 3.14 11.04
N THR A 125 4.03 4.27 11.49
CA THR A 125 3.44 4.45 12.82
C THR A 125 1.95 4.80 12.69
N ARG A 126 1.29 5.10 13.81
CA ARG A 126 -0.04 5.66 13.81
C ARG A 126 -0.12 7.00 13.06
N ASP A 127 0.82 7.91 13.31
CA ASP A 127 0.71 9.31 12.93
C ASP A 127 1.49 9.69 11.68
N TYR A 128 2.43 8.85 11.26
CA TYR A 128 3.25 9.13 10.08
C TYR A 128 3.87 7.87 9.47
N SER A 129 4.24 7.98 8.22
CA SER A 129 5.21 7.07 7.59
C SER A 129 6.50 7.83 7.25
N ARG A 130 7.63 7.14 7.32
CA ARG A 130 8.95 7.70 7.02
C ARG A 130 9.74 6.76 6.15
N SER A 131 10.60 7.30 5.29
CA SER A 131 11.49 6.51 4.45
C SER A 131 12.89 7.10 4.41
N ILE A 132 13.85 6.21 4.22
CA ILE A 132 15.25 6.51 3.90
C ILE A 132 15.57 5.75 2.62
N GLU A 133 16.11 6.44 1.64
CA GLU A 133 16.59 5.90 0.38
C GLU A 133 18.05 6.27 0.19
N CYS A 134 18.90 5.29 -0.15
CA CYS A 134 20.30 5.54 -0.39
C CYS A 134 20.85 4.66 -1.51
N VAL A 135 21.48 5.29 -2.50
CA VAL A 135 22.30 4.62 -3.49
C VAL A 135 23.73 4.56 -2.94
N ILE A 136 24.29 3.35 -2.89
CA ILE A 136 25.60 3.07 -2.29
C ILE A 136 26.65 2.99 -3.41
N LEU A 137 27.82 3.58 -3.20
CA LEU A 137 28.95 3.52 -4.11
C LEU A 137 29.49 2.09 -4.22
N LYS A 138 29.45 1.53 -5.42
CA LYS A 138 29.95 0.19 -5.70
C LYS A 138 31.46 0.07 -5.44
N GLY A 139 31.86 -1.09 -4.91
CA GLY A 139 33.27 -1.43 -4.68
C GLY A 139 33.92 -0.69 -3.52
N LYS A 140 33.21 0.22 -2.85
CA LYS A 140 33.72 0.97 -1.70
C LYS A 140 33.63 0.18 -0.40
N ARG A 141 32.64 -0.69 -0.30
CA ARG A 141 32.36 -1.51 0.90
C ARG A 141 32.18 -2.97 0.51
N SER A 142 32.56 -3.84 1.42
CA SER A 142 32.16 -5.25 1.41
C SER A 142 30.66 -5.37 1.69
N ARG A 143 30.09 -6.53 1.40
CA ARG A 143 28.68 -6.82 1.75
C ARG A 143 28.40 -6.66 3.24
N GLU A 144 29.33 -7.08 4.09
CA GLU A 144 29.20 -6.96 5.55
C GLU A 144 29.17 -5.49 6.00
N GLU A 145 30.00 -4.64 5.39
CA GLU A 145 29.99 -3.19 5.67
C GLU A 145 28.72 -2.50 5.15
N GLU A 146 28.14 -2.97 4.03
CA GLU A 146 26.83 -2.48 3.54
C GLU A 146 25.68 -2.92 4.47
N GLU A 147 25.70 -4.14 5.00
CA GLU A 147 24.76 -4.62 6.04
C GLU A 147 24.89 -3.79 7.32
N GLN A 148 26.11 -3.47 7.74
CA GLN A 148 26.37 -2.65 8.92
C GLN A 148 25.85 -1.22 8.73
N LEU A 149 26.02 -0.65 7.55
CA LEU A 149 25.52 0.68 7.21
C LEU A 149 24.00 0.75 7.37
N VAL A 150 23.26 -0.21 6.85
CA VAL A 150 21.79 -0.28 7.01
C VAL A 150 21.39 -0.45 8.47
N THR A 151 22.16 -1.24 9.24
CA THR A 151 21.94 -1.41 10.67
C THR A 151 22.06 -0.08 11.42
N GLU A 152 23.10 0.68 11.13
CA GLU A 152 23.32 1.99 11.74
C GLU A 152 22.20 2.97 11.39
N TYR A 153 21.73 2.99 10.13
CA TYR A 153 20.58 3.81 9.74
C TYR A 153 19.31 3.42 10.49
N LEU A 154 19.00 2.13 10.58
CA LEU A 154 17.80 1.67 11.28
C LEU A 154 17.85 2.00 12.76
N VAL A 155 18.95 1.70 13.44
CA VAL A 155 19.07 1.93 14.89
C VAL A 155 18.99 3.42 15.22
N ASN A 156 19.61 4.28 14.42
CA ASN A 156 19.49 5.73 14.60
C ASN A 156 18.09 6.24 14.30
N LEU A 157 17.38 5.67 13.31
CA LEU A 157 15.97 5.98 13.03
C LEU A 157 15.08 5.61 14.23
N LEU A 158 15.31 4.45 14.85
CA LEU A 158 14.57 4.04 16.05
C LEU A 158 14.89 4.94 17.26
N ALA A 159 16.14 5.33 17.44
CA ALA A 159 16.55 6.26 18.49
C ALA A 159 15.87 7.63 18.33
N GLU A 160 15.78 8.13 17.08
CA GLU A 160 15.09 9.38 16.78
C GLU A 160 13.61 9.33 17.17
N ILE A 161 12.91 8.20 16.90
CA ILE A 161 11.49 8.02 17.25
C ILE A 161 11.25 8.16 18.77
N ILE A 162 12.15 7.62 19.57
CA ILE A 162 12.04 7.66 21.04
C ILE A 162 12.82 8.82 21.67
N GLN A 163 13.22 9.79 20.83
CA GLN A 163 13.87 11.03 21.24
C GLN A 163 15.21 10.82 21.99
N LEU A 164 15.94 9.76 21.68
CA LEU A 164 17.31 9.59 22.14
C LEU A 164 18.28 10.39 21.24
N PRO A 165 19.47 10.75 21.75
CA PRO A 165 20.54 11.27 20.90
C PRO A 165 20.88 10.25 19.80
N PHE A 166 20.95 10.73 18.56
CA PHE A 166 21.26 9.90 17.39
C PHE A 166 22.17 10.66 16.43
N ALA A 167 22.91 9.91 15.60
CA ALA A 167 23.71 10.48 14.53
C ALA A 167 23.74 9.47 13.36
N TYR A 168 23.14 9.86 12.24
CA TYR A 168 23.25 9.04 11.03
C TYR A 168 24.70 8.94 10.57
N PRO A 169 25.10 7.82 9.93
CA PRO A 169 26.44 7.67 9.38
C PRO A 169 26.82 8.80 8.45
N ASP A 170 28.01 9.37 8.64
CA ASP A 170 28.58 10.36 7.74
C ASP A 170 29.38 9.66 6.64
N HIS A 171 28.96 9.81 5.40
CA HIS A 171 29.59 9.19 4.23
C HIS A 171 29.28 10.01 2.95
N GLU A 172 29.97 9.67 1.85
CA GLU A 172 29.86 10.43 0.59
C GLU A 172 28.49 10.31 -0.09
N GLU A 173 27.81 9.19 0.10
CA GLU A 173 26.46 8.98 -0.43
C GLU A 173 25.48 9.92 0.30
N LYS A 174 24.51 10.43 -0.47
CA LYS A 174 23.51 11.37 0.06
C LYS A 174 22.16 10.66 0.20
N PRO A 175 21.83 10.14 1.38
CA PRO A 175 20.53 9.53 1.59
C PRO A 175 19.40 10.55 1.52
N VAL A 176 18.29 10.15 0.96
CA VAL A 176 17.07 10.95 0.90
C VAL A 176 16.13 10.51 2.02
N PHE A 177 15.76 11.46 2.87
CA PHE A 177 14.80 11.26 3.95
C PHE A 177 13.46 11.89 3.58
N LYS A 178 12.38 11.13 3.73
CA LYS A 178 11.03 11.65 3.54
C LYS A 178 10.16 11.26 4.74
N LYS A 179 9.28 12.16 5.15
CA LYS A 179 8.29 11.92 6.20
C LYS A 179 6.94 12.46 5.71
N VAL A 180 5.90 11.64 5.83
CA VAL A 180 4.52 12.05 5.59
C VAL A 180 3.77 11.90 6.89
N VAL A 181 3.32 13.01 7.44
CA VAL A 181 2.45 13.05 8.62
C VAL A 181 1.02 12.86 8.12
N ALA A 182 0.28 11.99 8.79
CA ALA A 182 -1.11 11.73 8.46
C ALA A 182 -2.02 12.85 8.99
N ASP A 183 -3.04 13.18 8.23
CA ASP A 183 -4.14 13.97 8.74
C ASP A 183 -4.93 13.14 9.77
N GLU A 184 -5.56 13.80 10.73
CA GLU A 184 -6.36 13.13 11.76
C GLU A 184 -7.48 12.26 11.17
N SER A 185 -8.09 12.71 10.08
CA SER A 185 -9.10 11.94 9.35
C SER A 185 -8.56 10.63 8.77
N TRP A 186 -7.29 10.61 8.30
CA TRP A 186 -6.66 9.39 7.80
C TRP A 186 -6.37 8.42 8.95
N ILE A 187 -5.91 8.94 10.09
CA ILE A 187 -5.67 8.14 11.29
C ILE A 187 -6.97 7.47 11.74
N ASN A 188 -8.05 8.23 11.84
CA ASN A 188 -9.36 7.75 12.25
C ASN A 188 -9.91 6.71 11.27
N LEU A 189 -9.72 6.91 9.95
CA LEU A 189 -10.09 5.91 8.94
C LEU A 189 -9.27 4.62 9.09
N VAL A 190 -7.94 4.71 9.24
CA VAL A 190 -7.06 3.54 9.41
C VAL A 190 -7.39 2.77 10.69
N ASN A 191 -7.80 3.46 11.76
CA ASN A 191 -8.19 2.83 13.02
C ASN A 191 -9.61 2.26 13.00
N GLY A 192 -10.47 2.71 12.09
CA GLY A 192 -11.88 2.27 11.98
C GLY A 192 -12.84 3.14 12.78
N ASP A 193 -12.41 4.32 13.21
CA ASP A 193 -13.26 5.33 13.86
C ASP A 193 -14.11 6.10 12.84
N LEU A 194 -13.71 6.06 11.55
CA LEU A 194 -14.48 6.56 10.41
C LEU A 194 -14.62 5.45 9.36
N ASP A 195 -15.79 5.40 8.71
CA ASP A 195 -16.06 4.49 7.61
C ASP A 195 -15.41 4.94 6.31
N PHE A 196 -15.41 6.25 6.05
CA PHE A 196 -14.75 6.86 4.91
C PHE A 196 -14.28 8.29 5.19
N VAL A 197 -13.37 8.78 4.35
CA VAL A 197 -12.91 10.19 4.32
C VAL A 197 -13.07 10.69 2.89
N SER A 198 -13.69 11.86 2.72
CA SER A 198 -13.96 12.43 1.40
C SER A 198 -13.39 13.84 1.27
N SER A 199 -13.01 14.23 0.06
CA SER A 199 -12.63 15.61 -0.30
C SER A 199 -13.79 16.58 -0.21
N THR A 200 -15.03 16.07 -0.21
CA THR A 200 -16.25 16.86 -0.12
C THR A 200 -17.02 16.52 1.15
N LYS A 201 -17.91 17.42 1.58
CA LYS A 201 -18.82 17.18 2.72
C LYS A 201 -20.04 16.32 2.34
N ARG A 202 -20.22 16.00 1.05
CA ARG A 202 -21.35 15.22 0.55
C ARG A 202 -20.98 13.74 0.50
N VAL A 203 -21.94 12.87 0.75
CA VAL A 203 -21.78 11.44 0.49
C VAL A 203 -21.68 11.24 -1.03
N PRO A 204 -20.68 10.54 -1.54
CA PRO A 204 -20.55 10.28 -2.98
C PRO A 204 -21.72 9.46 -3.53
N GLU A 205 -22.27 9.89 -4.69
CA GLU A 205 -23.35 9.20 -5.39
C GLU A 205 -22.87 8.49 -6.67
N LEU A 206 -21.83 9.03 -7.34
CA LEU A 206 -21.16 8.40 -8.48
C LEU A 206 -19.71 8.13 -8.09
N ILE A 207 -19.37 6.85 -7.95
CA ILE A 207 -18.14 6.39 -7.33
C ILE A 207 -17.31 5.61 -8.34
N PHE A 208 -16.03 5.98 -8.45
CA PHE A 208 -15.08 5.29 -9.31
C PHE A 208 -13.99 4.62 -8.47
N PRO A 209 -14.13 3.32 -8.12
CA PRO A 209 -13.11 2.58 -7.38
C PRO A 209 -11.88 2.29 -8.23
N GLY A 210 -10.70 2.59 -7.69
CA GLY A 210 -9.45 2.29 -8.38
C GLY A 210 -8.21 2.45 -7.51
N ALA A 211 -7.08 1.96 -8.01
CA ALA A 211 -5.79 2.15 -7.36
C ALA A 211 -5.15 3.49 -7.77
N PHE A 212 -5.46 3.98 -8.98
CA PHE A 212 -4.97 5.24 -9.57
C PHE A 212 -3.45 5.42 -9.38
N ASN A 213 -2.68 4.43 -9.73
CA ASN A 213 -1.23 4.42 -9.56
C ASN A 213 -0.50 4.16 -10.90
N PRO A 214 -0.32 5.21 -11.75
CA PRO A 214 -0.90 6.54 -11.64
C PRO A 214 -2.34 6.66 -12.17
N LEU A 215 -2.99 7.80 -11.89
CA LEU A 215 -4.16 8.28 -12.61
C LEU A 215 -3.73 8.59 -14.06
N HIS A 216 -4.56 8.26 -15.06
CA HIS A 216 -4.25 8.46 -16.47
C HIS A 216 -5.47 8.86 -17.31
N SER A 217 -5.24 9.23 -18.56
CA SER A 217 -6.28 9.73 -19.50
C SER A 217 -7.48 8.79 -19.61
N GLY A 218 -7.28 7.48 -19.61
CA GLY A 218 -8.36 6.51 -19.65
C GLY A 218 -9.31 6.58 -18.45
N HIS A 219 -8.78 6.84 -17.25
CA HIS A 219 -9.63 7.08 -16.06
C HIS A 219 -10.45 8.36 -16.21
N ILE A 220 -9.84 9.43 -16.74
CA ILE A 220 -10.54 10.70 -16.96
C ILE A 220 -11.62 10.55 -18.03
N ALA A 221 -11.35 9.85 -19.13
CA ALA A 221 -12.35 9.59 -20.16
C ALA A 221 -13.53 8.75 -19.64
N MET A 222 -13.29 7.75 -18.78
CA MET A 222 -14.36 7.00 -18.11
C MET A 222 -15.19 7.90 -17.19
N LYS A 223 -14.54 8.78 -16.41
CA LYS A 223 -15.18 9.79 -15.57
C LYS A 223 -16.11 10.67 -16.41
N ASP A 224 -15.58 11.32 -17.46
CA ASP A 224 -16.34 12.27 -18.30
C ASP A 224 -17.58 11.62 -18.94
N LEU A 225 -17.44 10.39 -19.42
CA LEU A 225 -18.59 9.64 -19.99
C LEU A 225 -19.62 9.28 -18.93
N ALA A 226 -19.19 8.89 -17.74
CA ALA A 226 -20.08 8.55 -16.63
C ALA A 226 -20.84 9.79 -16.12
N GLU A 227 -20.17 10.92 -15.96
CA GLU A 227 -20.78 12.20 -15.58
C GLU A 227 -21.79 12.67 -16.63
N LYS A 228 -21.44 12.59 -17.91
CA LYS A 228 -22.36 12.90 -19.02
C LYS A 228 -23.60 12.00 -19.04
N LYS A 229 -23.42 10.72 -18.69
CA LYS A 229 -24.52 9.72 -18.68
C LYS A 229 -25.47 9.91 -17.51
N THR A 230 -24.96 10.28 -16.34
CA THR A 230 -25.72 10.34 -15.08
C THR A 230 -26.12 11.73 -14.66
N GLY A 231 -25.38 12.77 -15.08
CA GLY A 231 -25.51 14.15 -14.58
C GLY A 231 -24.95 14.33 -13.16
N MET A 232 -24.22 13.33 -12.62
CA MET A 232 -23.62 13.37 -11.29
C MET A 232 -22.10 13.61 -11.38
N GLU A 233 -21.52 14.19 -10.35
CA GLU A 233 -20.06 14.37 -10.23
C GLU A 233 -19.40 13.07 -9.71
N VAL A 234 -18.30 12.67 -10.34
CA VAL A 234 -17.54 11.46 -9.92
C VAL A 234 -16.70 11.76 -8.69
N SER A 235 -16.70 10.81 -7.75
CA SER A 235 -15.70 10.71 -6.70
C SER A 235 -14.82 9.47 -6.94
N PHE A 236 -13.51 9.67 -7.10
CA PHE A 236 -12.53 8.58 -7.20
C PHE A 236 -12.37 7.90 -5.84
N GLU A 237 -12.66 6.60 -5.76
CA GLU A 237 -12.57 5.88 -4.51
C GLU A 237 -11.25 5.11 -4.41
N ILE A 238 -10.53 5.38 -3.31
CA ILE A 238 -9.25 4.78 -2.96
C ILE A 238 -9.47 3.83 -1.78
N CYS A 239 -9.37 2.52 -2.00
CA CYS A 239 -9.39 1.56 -0.90
C CYS A 239 -8.01 1.48 -0.25
N ILE A 240 -7.88 1.98 1.00
CA ILE A 240 -6.60 2.00 1.74
C ILE A 240 -6.22 0.64 2.34
N GLN A 241 -7.17 -0.28 2.45
CA GLN A 241 -6.96 -1.63 2.97
C GLN A 241 -7.81 -2.64 2.21
N ASN A 242 -7.17 -3.56 1.51
CA ASN A 242 -7.84 -4.62 0.77
C ASN A 242 -7.36 -6.00 1.28
N ALA A 243 -8.21 -7.04 1.17
CA ALA A 243 -7.84 -8.41 1.54
C ALA A 243 -6.67 -8.96 0.69
N ASP A 244 -6.58 -8.55 -0.58
CA ASP A 244 -5.61 -9.05 -1.56
C ASP A 244 -4.36 -8.19 -1.71
N LYS A 245 -4.18 -7.15 -0.87
CA LYS A 245 -3.04 -6.22 -0.99
C LYS A 245 -2.62 -5.73 0.40
N PRO A 246 -1.36 -5.33 0.59
CA PRO A 246 -0.94 -4.63 1.79
C PRO A 246 -1.76 -3.35 1.99
N PRO A 247 -1.95 -2.89 3.22
CA PRO A 247 -2.46 -1.55 3.48
C PRO A 247 -1.57 -0.49 2.84
N LEU A 248 -2.16 0.61 2.39
CA LEU A 248 -1.39 1.74 1.88
C LEU A 248 -0.66 2.45 3.03
N SER A 249 0.59 2.80 2.81
CA SER A 249 1.33 3.73 3.67
C SER A 249 0.82 5.17 3.49
N TYR A 250 1.11 6.06 4.44
CA TYR A 250 0.74 7.47 4.28
C TYR A 250 1.47 8.15 3.11
N HIS A 251 2.64 7.66 2.71
CA HIS A 251 3.30 8.11 1.47
C HIS A 251 2.46 7.77 0.24
N GLU A 252 1.93 6.53 0.16
CA GLU A 252 1.09 6.10 -0.95
C GLU A 252 -0.25 6.82 -0.95
N ILE A 253 -0.88 6.99 0.21
CA ILE A 253 -2.13 7.76 0.36
C ILE A 253 -1.93 9.18 -0.15
N LYS A 254 -0.91 9.89 0.38
CA LYS A 254 -0.62 11.26 -0.05
C LYS A 254 -0.35 11.35 -1.54
N ARG A 255 0.52 10.49 -2.08
CA ARG A 255 0.84 10.45 -3.51
C ARG A 255 -0.41 10.24 -4.39
N THR A 256 -1.33 9.39 -3.93
CA THR A 256 -2.57 9.13 -4.68
C THR A 256 -3.51 10.34 -4.61
N ILE A 257 -3.66 10.96 -3.45
CA ILE A 257 -4.52 12.15 -3.27
C ILE A 257 -3.97 13.34 -4.04
N ASP A 258 -2.65 13.56 -4.02
CA ASP A 258 -2.03 14.70 -4.72
C ASP A 258 -2.27 14.66 -6.24
N GLN A 259 -2.66 13.53 -6.84
CA GLN A 259 -3.04 13.43 -8.25
C GLN A 259 -4.39 14.09 -8.55
N PHE A 260 -5.26 14.26 -7.55
CA PHE A 260 -6.58 14.88 -7.68
C PHE A 260 -6.56 16.40 -7.42
N SER A 261 -5.37 17.03 -7.51
CA SER A 261 -5.15 18.45 -7.25
C SER A 261 -5.86 19.40 -8.24
N ASN A 262 -6.35 18.89 -9.38
CA ASN A 262 -7.06 19.64 -10.40
C ASN A 262 -8.57 19.78 -10.15
N GLY A 263 -9.03 19.47 -8.94
CA GLY A 263 -10.43 19.64 -8.53
C GLY A 263 -11.30 18.39 -8.65
N GLU A 264 -10.70 17.24 -8.95
CA GLU A 264 -11.42 15.96 -8.87
C GLU A 264 -11.80 15.60 -7.43
N ASN A 265 -13.01 15.13 -7.24
CA ASN A 265 -13.47 14.64 -5.96
C ASN A 265 -12.88 13.23 -5.69
N TRP A 266 -12.53 12.98 -4.44
CA TRP A 266 -12.06 11.67 -4.02
C TRP A 266 -12.69 11.25 -2.69
N VAL A 267 -12.74 9.93 -2.47
CA VAL A 267 -13.14 9.31 -1.20
C VAL A 267 -12.19 8.16 -0.88
N MET A 268 -11.77 8.06 0.36
CA MET A 268 -10.99 6.91 0.86
C MET A 268 -11.86 6.01 1.71
N THR A 269 -11.73 4.71 1.54
CA THR A 269 -12.43 3.69 2.33
C THR A 269 -11.49 2.57 2.80
N LYS A 270 -11.99 1.74 3.71
CA LYS A 270 -11.38 0.42 4.04
C LYS A 270 -12.17 -0.74 3.44
N ALA A 271 -13.23 -0.47 2.70
CA ALA A 271 -14.09 -1.48 2.10
C ALA A 271 -13.42 -2.11 0.88
N GLY A 272 -12.88 -3.32 1.02
CA GLY A 272 -12.24 -4.04 -0.07
C GLY A 272 -13.21 -4.65 -1.07
N MET A 273 -14.41 -4.98 -0.63
CA MET A 273 -15.43 -5.67 -1.44
C MET A 273 -16.58 -4.71 -1.82
N PHE A 274 -17.18 -4.95 -2.98
CA PHE A 274 -18.28 -4.08 -3.47
C PHE A 274 -19.55 -4.16 -2.62
N PHE A 275 -19.81 -5.29 -1.99
CA PHE A 275 -20.94 -5.40 -1.07
C PHE A 275 -20.74 -4.57 0.21
N ASP A 276 -19.50 -4.42 0.70
CA ASP A 276 -19.18 -3.52 1.81
C ASP A 276 -19.36 -2.06 1.38
N LYS A 277 -18.86 -1.71 0.17
CA LYS A 277 -19.05 -0.37 -0.42
C LYS A 277 -20.54 -0.06 -0.63
N SER A 278 -21.36 -1.03 -1.03
CA SER A 278 -22.79 -0.84 -1.24
C SER A 278 -23.52 -0.47 0.05
N SER A 279 -23.08 -1.05 1.18
CA SER A 279 -23.64 -0.72 2.50
C SER A 279 -23.24 0.68 2.96
N MET A 280 -22.04 1.11 2.60
CA MET A 280 -21.48 2.42 2.95
C MET A 280 -22.10 3.55 2.09
N PHE A 281 -22.40 3.27 0.83
CA PHE A 281 -22.89 4.25 -0.15
C PHE A 281 -24.20 3.77 -0.80
N PRO A 282 -25.33 3.66 -0.06
CA PRO A 282 -26.59 3.27 -0.65
C PRO A 282 -27.07 4.30 -1.69
N ASN A 283 -27.85 3.84 -2.67
CA ASN A 283 -28.36 4.62 -3.81
C ASN A 283 -27.27 5.17 -4.75
N SER A 284 -26.08 4.60 -4.73
CA SER A 284 -24.97 5.08 -5.56
C SER A 284 -24.84 4.31 -6.89
N VAL A 285 -24.05 4.90 -7.79
CA VAL A 285 -23.62 4.31 -9.06
C VAL A 285 -22.12 4.07 -9.02
N PHE A 286 -21.68 2.86 -9.30
CA PHE A 286 -20.25 2.53 -9.37
C PHE A 286 -19.77 2.45 -10.82
N ILE A 287 -18.65 3.09 -11.11
CA ILE A 287 -17.93 2.99 -12.38
C ILE A 287 -16.91 1.87 -12.24
N ILE A 288 -17.00 0.84 -13.10
CA ILE A 288 -16.07 -0.30 -13.06
C ILE A 288 -15.65 -0.72 -14.47
N GLY A 289 -14.46 -1.32 -14.57
CA GLY A 289 -14.06 -2.07 -15.76
C GLY A 289 -14.71 -3.45 -15.81
N ALA A 290 -14.82 -4.01 -17.00
CA ALA A 290 -15.34 -5.37 -17.20
C ALA A 290 -14.50 -6.43 -16.47
N ASP A 291 -13.19 -6.22 -16.32
CA ASP A 291 -12.28 -7.06 -15.53
C ASP A 291 -12.64 -7.04 -14.03
N THR A 292 -13.04 -5.88 -13.51
CA THR A 292 -13.54 -5.75 -12.13
C THR A 292 -14.88 -6.46 -11.96
N LEU A 293 -15.78 -6.38 -12.93
CA LEU A 293 -17.04 -7.11 -12.90
C LEU A 293 -16.82 -8.63 -12.83
N VAL A 294 -15.90 -9.16 -13.63
CA VAL A 294 -15.52 -10.58 -13.58
C VAL A 294 -15.05 -10.98 -12.17
N ARG A 295 -14.27 -10.12 -11.50
CA ARG A 295 -13.82 -10.37 -10.11
C ARG A 295 -14.95 -10.31 -9.10
N ILE A 296 -15.93 -9.40 -9.27
CA ILE A 296 -17.12 -9.33 -8.39
C ILE A 296 -17.91 -10.63 -8.44
N LEU A 297 -17.93 -11.29 -9.59
CA LEU A 297 -18.66 -12.55 -9.83
C LEU A 297 -17.81 -13.81 -9.57
N ASP A 298 -16.56 -13.68 -9.18
CA ASP A 298 -15.68 -14.82 -8.94
C ASP A 298 -15.90 -15.39 -7.53
N GLU A 299 -16.43 -16.62 -7.48
CA GLU A 299 -16.82 -17.33 -6.26
C GLU A 299 -15.68 -17.47 -5.24
N LYS A 300 -14.41 -17.44 -5.70
CA LYS A 300 -13.24 -17.54 -4.81
C LYS A 300 -13.14 -16.42 -3.75
N PHE A 301 -13.81 -15.29 -3.96
CA PHE A 301 -13.87 -14.17 -3.01
C PHE A 301 -15.00 -14.27 -1.98
N TYR A 302 -15.75 -15.36 -2.01
CA TYR A 302 -16.88 -15.63 -1.13
C TYR A 302 -16.71 -16.98 -0.43
N LYS A 303 -17.49 -17.22 0.61
CA LYS A 303 -17.43 -18.52 1.32
C LYS A 303 -17.87 -19.69 0.43
N ASN A 304 -18.87 -19.45 -0.41
CA ASN A 304 -19.42 -20.38 -1.39
C ASN A 304 -20.39 -19.62 -2.32
N ARG A 305 -20.92 -20.32 -3.34
CA ARG A 305 -21.86 -19.75 -4.32
C ARG A 305 -23.12 -19.12 -3.69
N LYS A 306 -23.66 -19.71 -2.63
CA LYS A 306 -24.83 -19.16 -1.93
C LYS A 306 -24.50 -17.82 -1.28
N ASP A 307 -23.39 -17.76 -0.52
CA ASP A 307 -22.90 -16.53 0.10
C ASP A 307 -22.63 -15.44 -0.95
N MET A 308 -22.10 -15.82 -2.13
CA MET A 308 -21.94 -14.89 -3.26
C MET A 308 -23.28 -14.30 -3.70
N LEU A 309 -24.27 -15.13 -3.97
CA LEU A 309 -25.58 -14.68 -4.44
C LEU A 309 -26.29 -13.81 -3.39
N ASP A 310 -26.25 -14.21 -2.11
CA ASP A 310 -26.81 -13.43 -1.00
C ASP A 310 -26.16 -12.05 -0.89
N LYS A 311 -24.83 -11.95 -1.09
CA LYS A 311 -24.09 -10.68 -1.08
C LYS A 311 -24.31 -9.83 -2.32
N LEU A 312 -24.49 -10.45 -3.49
CA LEU A 312 -24.84 -9.74 -4.72
C LEU A 312 -26.24 -9.14 -4.64
N ASP A 313 -27.18 -9.77 -3.90
CA ASP A 313 -28.54 -9.23 -3.70
C ASP A 313 -28.54 -7.94 -2.84
N LEU A 314 -27.48 -7.67 -2.10
CA LEU A 314 -27.30 -6.37 -1.43
C LEU A 314 -27.29 -5.21 -2.41
N PHE A 315 -26.89 -5.43 -3.66
CA PHE A 315 -26.95 -4.39 -4.71
C PHE A 315 -28.37 -3.97 -5.00
N ASN A 316 -29.34 -4.91 -4.92
CA ASN A 316 -30.77 -4.59 -5.02
C ASN A 316 -31.25 -3.87 -3.76
N SER A 317 -30.95 -4.42 -2.61
CA SER A 317 -31.40 -3.91 -1.31
C SER A 317 -30.91 -2.48 -1.04
N HIS A 318 -29.67 -2.16 -1.44
CA HIS A 318 -29.06 -0.84 -1.29
C HIS A 318 -29.25 0.07 -2.51
N ASN A 319 -30.03 -0.38 -3.52
CA ASN A 319 -30.29 0.36 -4.76
C ASN A 319 -29.01 0.79 -5.49
N ILE A 320 -28.05 -0.12 -5.66
CA ILE A 320 -26.77 0.12 -6.34
C ILE A 320 -26.93 -0.12 -7.84
N ASN A 321 -26.31 0.74 -8.65
CA ASN A 321 -26.19 0.56 -10.08
C ASN A 321 -24.70 0.57 -10.50
N PHE A 322 -24.42 -0.02 -11.67
CA PHE A 322 -23.04 -0.12 -12.18
C PHE A 322 -22.98 0.39 -13.62
N LEU A 323 -21.98 1.20 -13.90
CA LEU A 323 -21.54 1.57 -15.24
C LEU A 323 -20.30 0.73 -15.58
N VAL A 324 -20.43 -0.19 -16.53
CA VAL A 324 -19.40 -1.17 -16.87
C VAL A 324 -18.71 -0.77 -18.16
N PHE A 325 -17.46 -0.40 -18.08
CA PHE A 325 -16.64 -0.04 -19.24
C PHE A 325 -15.89 -1.26 -19.78
N GLY A 326 -15.97 -1.46 -21.10
CA GLY A 326 -15.25 -2.50 -21.78
C GLY A 326 -13.73 -2.28 -21.69
N ARG A 327 -12.97 -3.36 -21.66
CA ARG A 327 -11.52 -3.33 -21.52
C ARG A 327 -10.84 -4.43 -22.32
N LYS A 328 -9.65 -4.13 -22.86
CA LYS A 328 -8.78 -5.13 -23.45
C LYS A 328 -8.09 -5.95 -22.36
N VAL A 329 -8.26 -7.26 -22.41
CA VAL A 329 -7.57 -8.23 -21.53
C VAL A 329 -6.83 -9.22 -22.42
N GLY A 330 -5.51 -9.13 -22.42
CA GLY A 330 -4.68 -9.85 -23.40
C GLY A 330 -4.97 -9.38 -24.82
N SER A 331 -5.39 -10.32 -25.69
CA SER A 331 -5.77 -10.03 -27.09
C SER A 331 -7.26 -9.77 -27.31
N LYS A 332 -8.09 -9.92 -26.28
CA LYS A 332 -9.55 -9.84 -26.40
C LYS A 332 -10.08 -8.58 -25.71
N PHE A 333 -11.09 -7.95 -26.34
CA PHE A 333 -11.87 -6.91 -25.69
C PHE A 333 -13.04 -7.55 -24.93
N ILE A 334 -13.18 -7.25 -23.66
CA ILE A 334 -14.25 -7.75 -22.79
C ILE A 334 -15.15 -6.58 -22.42
N SER A 335 -16.45 -6.75 -22.65
CA SER A 335 -17.49 -5.81 -22.25
C SER A 335 -18.56 -6.52 -21.41
N LEU A 336 -19.57 -5.79 -20.95
CA LEU A 336 -20.71 -6.36 -20.21
C LEU A 336 -21.38 -7.51 -20.99
N LYS A 337 -21.45 -7.42 -22.31
CA LYS A 337 -22.05 -8.46 -23.19
C LYS A 337 -21.33 -9.82 -23.12
N ASN A 338 -20.09 -9.83 -22.68
CA ASN A 338 -19.27 -11.05 -22.56
C ASN A 338 -19.33 -11.68 -21.16
N VAL A 339 -20.07 -11.07 -20.21
CA VAL A 339 -20.14 -11.52 -18.81
C VAL A 339 -21.55 -12.01 -18.51
N SER A 340 -21.66 -13.25 -18.02
CA SER A 340 -22.94 -13.82 -17.58
C SER A 340 -23.28 -13.30 -16.19
N LEU A 341 -24.38 -12.57 -16.07
CA LEU A 341 -24.87 -12.04 -14.81
C LEU A 341 -25.95 -12.94 -14.20
N PRO A 342 -26.03 -13.04 -12.85
CA PRO A 342 -27.22 -13.57 -12.21
C PRO A 342 -28.47 -12.71 -12.55
N GLU A 343 -29.56 -13.34 -12.93
CA GLU A 343 -30.78 -12.68 -13.43
C GLU A 343 -31.32 -11.61 -12.47
N HIS A 344 -31.24 -11.85 -11.15
CA HIS A 344 -31.78 -10.96 -10.12
C HIS A 344 -31.06 -9.61 -10.00
N ILE A 345 -29.81 -9.48 -10.53
CA ILE A 345 -29.03 -8.23 -10.51
C ILE A 345 -28.78 -7.65 -11.90
N GLU A 346 -29.12 -8.34 -12.98
CA GLU A 346 -28.79 -7.95 -14.36
C GLU A 346 -29.19 -6.50 -14.67
N LYS A 347 -30.37 -6.07 -14.22
CA LYS A 347 -30.91 -4.72 -14.45
C LYS A 347 -30.08 -3.60 -13.77
N ARG A 348 -29.17 -3.95 -12.88
CA ARG A 348 -28.31 -3.00 -12.19
C ARG A 348 -27.08 -2.59 -13.00
N PHE A 349 -26.82 -3.24 -14.13
CA PHE A 349 -25.61 -3.02 -14.92
C PHE A 349 -25.92 -2.37 -16.27
N THR A 350 -25.20 -1.29 -16.56
CA THR A 350 -25.24 -0.61 -17.87
C THR A 350 -23.84 -0.67 -18.49
N GLY A 351 -23.73 -1.23 -19.69
CA GLY A 351 -22.46 -1.42 -20.39
C GLY A 351 -22.11 -0.27 -21.32
N PHE A 352 -20.81 0.04 -21.40
CA PHE A 352 -20.18 0.85 -22.44
C PHE A 352 -19.32 -0.07 -23.32
N ASP A 353 -19.77 -0.31 -24.54
CA ASP A 353 -19.11 -1.19 -25.50
C ASP A 353 -17.91 -0.50 -26.18
N GLU A 354 -17.14 -1.27 -26.95
CA GLU A 354 -15.95 -0.82 -27.68
C GLU A 354 -16.22 0.37 -28.61
N GLU A 355 -17.41 0.45 -29.20
CA GLU A 355 -17.83 1.55 -30.10
C GLU A 355 -18.01 2.88 -29.34
N ILE A 356 -18.35 2.82 -28.04
CA ILE A 356 -18.59 3.99 -27.18
C ILE A 356 -17.33 4.40 -26.45
N PHE A 357 -16.59 3.41 -25.95
CA PHE A 357 -15.38 3.61 -25.16
C PHE A 357 -14.36 2.52 -25.42
N ARG A 358 -13.19 2.94 -25.86
CA ARG A 358 -12.00 2.08 -25.90
C ARG A 358 -10.77 2.87 -25.49
N ASP A 359 -10.11 2.42 -24.45
CA ASP A 359 -8.79 2.88 -24.04
C ASP A 359 -7.95 1.68 -23.63
N ASP A 360 -6.81 1.50 -24.33
CA ASP A 360 -5.88 0.37 -24.09
C ASP A 360 -4.77 0.75 -23.09
N ILE A 361 -4.80 1.97 -22.51
CA ILE A 361 -3.86 2.43 -21.49
C ILE A 361 -4.15 1.73 -20.16
N SER A 362 -3.08 1.36 -19.43
CA SER A 362 -3.20 0.88 -18.06
C SER A 362 -2.10 1.45 -17.16
N SER A 363 -2.42 1.67 -15.88
CA SER A 363 -1.44 2.11 -14.90
C SER A 363 -0.21 1.17 -14.82
N THR A 364 -0.38 -0.12 -15.10
CA THR A 364 0.72 -1.09 -15.14
C THR A 364 1.68 -0.81 -16.30
N ILE A 365 1.16 -0.55 -17.51
CA ILE A 365 2.00 -0.20 -18.67
C ILE A 365 2.78 1.07 -18.38
N LEU A 366 2.11 2.12 -17.88
CA LEU A 366 2.76 3.39 -17.56
C LEU A 366 3.87 3.26 -16.50
N ARG A 367 3.70 2.41 -15.50
CA ARG A 367 4.75 2.15 -14.51
C ARG A 367 5.95 1.41 -15.10
N LEU A 368 5.74 0.51 -16.06
CA LEU A 368 6.83 -0.20 -16.74
C LEU A 368 7.61 0.71 -17.68
N GLU A 369 6.96 1.68 -18.33
CA GLU A 369 7.60 2.66 -19.21
C GLU A 369 8.40 3.74 -18.45
N SER A 370 8.08 3.97 -17.18
CA SER A 370 8.75 4.98 -16.33
C SER A 370 9.94 4.43 -15.52
N GLN A 371 10.31 3.16 -15.69
CA GLN A 371 11.44 2.46 -15.07
C GLN A 371 12.66 2.39 -16.00
#